data_c30486272d610d343c768f64b2ef4311
#
_entry.id   c30486272d610d343c768f64b2ef4311
#
_cell.length_a   1.000
_cell.length_b   1.000
_cell.length_c   1.000
_cell.angle_alpha   90.00
_cell.angle_beta   90.00
_cell.angle_gamma   90.00
#
_symmetry.space_group_name_H-M   'P 1'
#
loop_
_entity.id
_entity.type
_entity.pdbx_description
1 polymer ?
#
loop_
_entity_poly.entity_id
_entity_poly.type
_entity_poly.pdbx_seq_one_letter_code
_entity_poly.pdbx_strand_id
1 'polypeptide(L)'
;MLSMKIVADENIPCVTDAFASLGEVALRPGRAMSAADVCDADILLVRSVTRVGPELLEGSRVQFVGSATIGFDHVDLDYLHARGIGFATAPGSNATSAAEYVVSALLVLAERDGFSLEGKRLGIIGCGNVGSRVRSRLEVLGMDCVVNDPPQQAQGVHDDYVGLDDILDADVISFHVPFTRDGDWPTL
;
A
#
# COMPACT_ATOMS: atom_id res chain seq x y z
N MET A 1 -25.55 24.39 3.02
CA MET A 1 -24.83 23.38 2.23
C MET A 1 -25.37 22.02 2.62
N LEU A 2 -25.74 21.17 1.66
CA LEU A 2 -26.09 19.77 1.98
C LEU A 2 -24.82 19.11 2.50
N SER A 3 -24.85 18.56 3.71
CA SER A 3 -23.78 17.78 4.31
C SER A 3 -23.64 16.48 3.52
N MET A 4 -22.45 16.12 3.07
CA MET A 4 -22.21 14.84 2.39
C MET A 4 -22.37 13.69 3.39
N LYS A 5 -22.89 12.58 2.93
CA LYS A 5 -22.94 11.34 3.71
C LYS A 5 -21.77 10.45 3.33
N ILE A 6 -20.92 10.17 4.29
CA ILE A 6 -19.70 9.40 4.10
C ILE A 6 -19.85 8.09 4.87
N VAL A 7 -19.75 6.97 4.18
CA VAL A 7 -19.67 5.64 4.82
C VAL A 7 -18.23 5.17 4.81
N ALA A 8 -17.72 4.78 5.96
CA ALA A 8 -16.32 4.40 6.12
C ALA A 8 -16.14 3.09 6.88
N ASP A 9 -15.14 2.30 6.51
CA ASP A 9 -14.69 1.16 7.33
C ASP A 9 -14.20 1.67 8.70
N GLU A 10 -14.79 1.15 9.77
CA GLU A 10 -14.53 1.53 11.17
C GLU A 10 -13.06 1.40 11.60
N ASN A 11 -12.28 0.60 10.88
CA ASN A 11 -10.87 0.37 11.15
C ASN A 11 -9.92 1.28 10.34
N ILE A 12 -10.43 2.31 9.65
CA ILE A 12 -9.60 3.37 9.08
C ILE A 12 -9.27 4.36 10.21
N PRO A 13 -7.98 4.50 10.58
CA PRO A 13 -7.61 5.39 11.67
C PRO A 13 -8.00 6.85 11.41
N CYS A 14 -8.49 7.53 12.42
CA CYS A 14 -8.84 8.96 12.40
C CYS A 14 -9.84 9.37 11.29
N VAL A 15 -10.57 8.43 10.68
CA VAL A 15 -11.44 8.72 9.53
C VAL A 15 -12.53 9.73 9.85
N THR A 16 -13.13 9.66 11.04
CA THR A 16 -14.17 10.59 11.47
C THR A 16 -13.64 12.01 11.54
N ASP A 17 -12.51 12.23 12.21
CA ASP A 17 -11.90 13.55 12.35
C ASP A 17 -11.42 14.10 11.00
N ALA A 18 -10.82 13.24 10.17
CA ALA A 18 -10.28 13.63 8.88
C ALA A 18 -11.36 14.11 7.89
N PHE A 19 -12.57 13.54 7.97
CA PHE A 19 -13.65 13.84 7.03
C PHE A 19 -14.80 14.66 7.64
N ALA A 20 -14.74 15.01 8.94
CA ALA A 20 -15.77 15.77 9.63
C ALA A 20 -16.11 17.12 8.98
N SER A 21 -15.14 17.76 8.31
CA SER A 21 -15.36 19.03 7.61
C SER A 21 -16.13 18.88 6.30
N LEU A 22 -16.19 17.66 5.74
CA LEU A 22 -16.88 17.38 4.47
C LEU A 22 -18.31 16.92 4.69
N GLY A 23 -18.60 16.22 5.77
CA GLY A 23 -19.93 15.70 6.00
C GLY A 23 -20.08 14.81 7.23
N GLU A 24 -21.19 14.10 7.27
CA GLU A 24 -21.48 13.10 8.31
C GLU A 24 -20.78 11.77 7.98
N VAL A 25 -19.97 11.25 8.91
CA VAL A 25 -19.26 9.99 8.76
C VAL A 25 -19.98 8.88 9.54
N ALA A 26 -20.48 7.90 8.81
CA ALA A 26 -21.08 6.67 9.35
C ALA A 26 -20.08 5.51 9.26
N LEU A 27 -19.68 4.97 10.41
CA LEU A 27 -18.75 3.84 10.48
C LEU A 27 -19.48 2.51 10.28
N ARG A 28 -18.86 1.60 9.52
CA ARG A 28 -19.37 0.24 9.27
C ARG A 28 -18.25 -0.80 9.33
N PRO A 29 -18.53 -2.02 9.78
CA PRO A 29 -17.57 -3.11 9.69
C PRO A 29 -17.28 -3.45 8.24
N GLY A 30 -16.03 -3.25 7.75
CA GLY A 30 -15.68 -3.40 6.34
C GLY A 30 -16.00 -4.78 5.75
N ARG A 31 -15.81 -5.86 6.52
CA ARG A 31 -16.13 -7.24 6.08
C ARG A 31 -17.63 -7.53 5.94
N ALA A 32 -18.46 -6.77 6.64
CA ALA A 32 -19.91 -6.95 6.67
C ALA A 32 -20.66 -5.82 5.96
N MET A 33 -19.93 -4.91 5.29
CA MET A 33 -20.52 -3.80 4.57
C MET A 33 -21.41 -4.30 3.43
N SER A 34 -22.63 -3.80 3.36
CA SER A 34 -23.65 -4.22 2.42
C SER A 34 -24.18 -3.06 1.57
N ALA A 35 -24.90 -3.39 0.48
CA ALA A 35 -25.54 -2.38 -0.36
C ALA A 35 -26.51 -1.47 0.42
N ALA A 36 -27.17 -1.98 1.46
CA ALA A 36 -28.05 -1.21 2.31
C ALA A 36 -27.30 -0.13 3.11
N ASP A 37 -26.05 -0.38 3.48
CA ASP A 37 -25.21 0.58 4.22
C ASP A 37 -24.78 1.76 3.38
N VAL A 38 -24.65 1.57 2.06
CA VAL A 38 -24.08 2.55 1.13
C VAL A 38 -25.09 3.19 0.18
N CYS A 39 -26.36 2.77 0.23
CA CYS A 39 -27.39 3.17 -0.73
C CYS A 39 -27.58 4.70 -0.83
N ASP A 40 -27.46 5.41 0.27
CA ASP A 40 -27.62 6.87 0.37
C ASP A 40 -26.31 7.61 0.71
N ALA A 41 -25.15 6.93 0.59
CA ALA A 41 -23.83 7.54 0.75
C ALA A 41 -23.41 8.30 -0.49
N ASP A 42 -22.73 9.43 -0.30
CA ASP A 42 -22.09 10.22 -1.37
C ASP A 42 -20.64 9.75 -1.56
N ILE A 43 -19.97 9.37 -0.46
CA ILE A 43 -18.58 8.92 -0.44
C ILE A 43 -18.50 7.58 0.30
N LEU A 44 -17.73 6.66 -0.25
CA LEU A 44 -17.41 5.38 0.38
C LEU A 44 -15.91 5.26 0.65
N LEU A 45 -15.52 5.01 1.89
CA LEU A 45 -14.13 4.81 2.30
C LEU A 45 -13.93 3.37 2.78
N VAL A 46 -13.06 2.64 2.10
CA VAL A 46 -12.86 1.20 2.33
C VAL A 46 -11.41 0.85 2.64
N ARG A 47 -11.22 -0.38 3.11
CA ARG A 47 -9.93 -1.09 3.12
C ARG A 47 -10.02 -2.33 2.23
N SER A 48 -8.92 -3.03 2.05
CA SER A 48 -8.80 -4.24 1.20
C SER A 48 -9.74 -5.39 1.54
N VAL A 49 -10.43 -5.32 2.68
CA VAL A 49 -11.38 -6.35 3.15
C VAL A 49 -12.80 -6.19 2.61
N THR A 50 -13.09 -5.06 1.94
CA THR A 50 -14.40 -4.74 1.36
C THR A 50 -14.31 -4.84 -0.16
N ARG A 51 -15.04 -5.75 -0.78
CA ARG A 51 -15.17 -5.78 -2.24
C ARG A 51 -16.06 -4.65 -2.72
N VAL A 52 -15.56 -3.87 -3.67
CA VAL A 52 -16.27 -2.73 -4.27
C VAL A 52 -16.55 -3.02 -5.73
N GLY A 53 -17.80 -3.11 -6.07
CA GLY A 53 -18.28 -3.43 -7.41
C GLY A 53 -19.81 -3.35 -7.47
N PRO A 54 -20.45 -3.90 -8.53
CA PRO A 54 -21.88 -3.81 -8.71
C PRO A 54 -22.69 -4.36 -7.53
N GLU A 55 -22.24 -5.45 -6.89
CA GLU A 55 -22.94 -6.05 -5.75
C GLU A 55 -23.11 -5.08 -4.57
N LEU A 56 -22.15 -4.19 -4.35
CA LEU A 56 -22.17 -3.21 -3.27
C LEU A 56 -22.80 -1.88 -3.71
N LEU A 57 -22.51 -1.43 -4.93
CA LEU A 57 -22.81 -0.05 -5.36
C LEU A 57 -24.00 0.08 -6.31
N GLU A 58 -24.61 -1.02 -6.77
CA GLU A 58 -25.78 -0.93 -7.66
C GLU A 58 -26.92 -0.21 -6.96
N GLY A 59 -27.48 0.80 -7.63
CA GLY A 59 -28.54 1.66 -7.08
C GLY A 59 -28.10 2.65 -6.01
N SER A 60 -26.83 2.68 -5.60
CA SER A 60 -26.32 3.69 -4.67
C SER A 60 -26.11 5.03 -5.35
N ARG A 61 -26.03 6.09 -4.56
CA ARG A 61 -25.65 7.46 -5.03
C ARG A 61 -24.17 7.78 -4.81
N VAL A 62 -23.33 6.78 -4.51
CA VAL A 62 -21.89 6.98 -4.32
C VAL A 62 -21.26 7.60 -5.56
N GLN A 63 -20.55 8.70 -5.37
CA GLN A 63 -19.85 9.45 -6.41
C GLN A 63 -18.32 9.31 -6.29
N PHE A 64 -17.84 8.87 -5.13
CA PHE A 64 -16.41 8.69 -4.89
C PHE A 64 -16.13 7.51 -3.97
N VAL A 65 -15.13 6.72 -4.33
CA VAL A 65 -14.60 5.64 -3.52
C VAL A 65 -13.15 5.91 -3.18
N GLY A 66 -12.82 5.91 -1.89
CA GLY A 66 -11.45 6.00 -1.39
C GLY A 66 -11.00 4.68 -0.76
N SER A 67 -9.87 4.13 -1.16
CA SER A 67 -9.27 3.00 -0.47
C SER A 67 -8.12 3.47 0.43
N ALA A 68 -8.22 3.19 1.73
CA ALA A 68 -7.15 3.46 2.71
C ALA A 68 -5.98 2.47 2.62
N THR A 69 -5.87 1.76 1.49
CA THR A 69 -4.80 0.80 1.19
C THR A 69 -4.12 1.16 -0.12
N ILE A 70 -2.94 0.60 -0.36
CA ILE A 70 -2.17 0.84 -1.59
C ILE A 70 -2.76 0.05 -2.75
N GLY A 71 -3.01 -1.25 -2.53
CA GLY A 71 -3.60 -2.14 -3.53
C GLY A 71 -5.09 -1.87 -3.74
N PHE A 72 -5.57 -2.18 -4.92
CA PHE A 72 -6.97 -1.99 -5.33
C PHE A 72 -7.60 -3.24 -5.97
N ASP A 73 -7.01 -4.43 -5.78
CA ASP A 73 -7.54 -5.70 -6.32
C ASP A 73 -8.96 -6.05 -5.82
N HIS A 74 -9.39 -5.38 -4.76
CA HIS A 74 -10.73 -5.48 -4.18
C HIS A 74 -11.74 -4.52 -4.83
N VAL A 75 -11.31 -3.68 -5.80
CA VAL A 75 -12.13 -2.65 -6.44
C VAL A 75 -12.27 -2.93 -7.93
N ASP A 76 -13.50 -3.01 -8.41
CA ASP A 76 -13.82 -3.12 -9.82
C ASP A 76 -13.72 -1.73 -10.48
N LEU A 77 -12.53 -1.40 -10.99
CA LEU A 77 -12.25 -0.11 -11.61
C LEU A 77 -13.06 0.11 -12.89
N ASP A 78 -13.31 -0.94 -13.67
CA ASP A 78 -14.09 -0.84 -14.91
C ASP A 78 -15.54 -0.46 -14.59
N TYR A 79 -16.12 -1.06 -13.56
CA TYR A 79 -17.44 -0.70 -13.08
C TYR A 79 -17.49 0.75 -12.56
N LEU A 80 -16.52 1.18 -11.74
CA LEU A 80 -16.48 2.56 -11.25
C LEU A 80 -16.38 3.56 -12.39
N HIS A 81 -15.50 3.30 -13.35
CA HIS A 81 -15.32 4.15 -14.54
C HIS A 81 -16.60 4.24 -15.38
N ALA A 82 -17.26 3.09 -15.64
CA ALA A 82 -18.51 3.05 -16.40
C ALA A 82 -19.65 3.84 -15.72
N ARG A 83 -19.62 3.91 -14.38
CA ARG A 83 -20.59 4.67 -13.56
C ARG A 83 -20.19 6.13 -13.33
N GLY A 84 -19.01 6.55 -13.76
CA GLY A 84 -18.47 7.89 -13.49
C GLY A 84 -18.15 8.14 -12.02
N ILE A 85 -17.88 7.07 -11.25
CA ILE A 85 -17.51 7.15 -9.83
C ILE A 85 -16.01 7.42 -9.72
N GLY A 86 -15.63 8.49 -9.02
CA GLY A 86 -14.23 8.81 -8.75
C GLY A 86 -13.58 7.79 -7.84
N PHE A 87 -12.27 7.52 -8.04
CA PHE A 87 -11.51 6.58 -7.23
C PHE A 87 -10.13 7.12 -6.85
N ALA A 88 -9.70 6.86 -5.61
CA ALA A 88 -8.34 7.10 -5.16
C ALA A 88 -7.89 6.03 -4.16
N THR A 89 -6.58 5.77 -4.16
CA THR A 89 -5.90 4.94 -3.16
C THR A 89 -4.98 5.81 -2.29
N ALA A 90 -4.36 5.22 -1.29
CA ALA A 90 -3.43 5.90 -0.38
C ALA A 90 -2.00 5.32 -0.49
N PRO A 91 -1.29 5.53 -1.64
CA PRO A 91 0.05 5.00 -1.81
C PRO A 91 1.01 5.53 -0.75
N GLY A 92 1.78 4.64 -0.13
CA GLY A 92 2.76 5.01 0.89
C GLY A 92 2.20 5.31 2.28
N SER A 93 0.88 5.25 2.50
CA SER A 93 0.27 5.53 3.81
C SER A 93 0.79 4.66 4.94
N ASN A 94 1.12 3.40 4.67
CA ASN A 94 1.69 2.45 5.62
C ASN A 94 3.20 2.21 5.43
N ALA A 95 3.88 2.98 4.56
CA ALA A 95 5.25 2.66 4.17
C ALA A 95 6.24 2.75 5.34
N THR A 96 6.02 3.68 6.27
CA THR A 96 6.86 3.81 7.46
C THR A 96 6.72 2.60 8.36
N SER A 97 5.50 2.21 8.72
CA SER A 97 5.27 1.04 9.59
C SER A 97 5.72 -0.27 8.93
N ALA A 98 5.56 -0.41 7.61
CA ALA A 98 6.08 -1.56 6.88
C ALA A 98 7.62 -1.62 6.91
N ALA A 99 8.29 -0.49 6.73
CA ALA A 99 9.75 -0.43 6.83
C ALA A 99 10.25 -0.71 8.25
N GLU A 100 9.58 -0.19 9.27
CA GLU A 100 9.89 -0.46 10.68
C GLU A 100 9.71 -1.93 11.05
N TYR A 101 8.69 -2.59 10.48
CA TYR A 101 8.51 -4.03 10.64
C TYR A 101 9.72 -4.81 10.08
N VAL A 102 10.19 -4.47 8.88
CA VAL A 102 11.35 -5.12 8.26
C VAL A 102 12.60 -4.95 9.13
N VAL A 103 12.87 -3.72 9.59
CA VAL A 103 14.01 -3.43 10.48
C VAL A 103 13.89 -4.23 11.78
N SER A 104 12.72 -4.25 12.41
CA SER A 104 12.48 -4.98 13.64
C SER A 104 12.66 -6.49 13.46
N ALA A 105 12.16 -7.04 12.34
CA ALA A 105 12.32 -8.46 12.02
C ALA A 105 13.81 -8.82 11.84
N LEU A 106 14.58 -7.99 11.14
CA LEU A 106 16.02 -8.23 10.96
C LEU A 106 16.80 -8.15 12.28
N LEU A 107 16.47 -7.20 13.16
CA LEU A 107 17.10 -7.10 14.50
C LEU A 107 16.80 -8.35 15.34
N VAL A 108 15.57 -8.85 15.32
CA VAL A 108 15.19 -10.09 16.02
C VAL A 108 15.92 -11.30 15.45
N LEU A 109 16.05 -11.39 14.12
CA LEU A 109 16.81 -12.48 13.48
C LEU A 109 18.30 -12.40 13.81
N ALA A 110 18.87 -11.20 13.79
CA ALA A 110 20.27 -10.97 14.13
C ALA A 110 20.57 -11.40 15.58
N GLU A 111 19.71 -11.04 16.53
CA GLU A 111 19.82 -11.46 17.94
C GLU A 111 19.67 -12.99 18.08
N ARG A 112 18.65 -13.57 17.47
CA ARG A 112 18.37 -15.02 17.54
C ARG A 112 19.52 -15.87 17.00
N ASP A 113 20.07 -15.47 15.86
CA ASP A 113 21.05 -16.26 15.10
C ASP A 113 22.50 -15.81 15.37
N GLY A 114 22.70 -14.79 16.23
CA GLY A 114 24.00 -14.35 16.73
C GLY A 114 24.88 -13.65 15.68
N PHE A 115 24.29 -12.87 14.76
CA PHE A 115 25.05 -12.08 13.79
C PHE A 115 24.83 -10.57 13.95
N SER A 116 25.79 -9.77 13.46
CA SER A 116 25.65 -8.30 13.38
C SER A 116 25.05 -7.91 12.04
N LEU A 117 24.21 -6.87 12.02
CA LEU A 117 23.78 -6.23 10.78
C LEU A 117 24.90 -5.39 10.16
N GLU A 118 25.78 -4.81 10.98
CA GLU A 118 26.92 -4.01 10.50
C GLU A 118 27.82 -4.80 9.58
N GLY A 119 28.09 -4.27 8.40
CA GLY A 119 28.92 -4.88 7.36
C GLY A 119 28.21 -5.99 6.56
N LYS A 120 26.96 -6.33 6.88
CA LYS A 120 26.16 -7.27 6.07
C LYS A 120 25.57 -6.57 4.86
N ARG A 121 25.47 -7.33 3.75
CA ARG A 121 24.88 -6.85 2.50
C ARG A 121 23.39 -7.13 2.45
N LEU A 122 22.57 -6.09 2.17
CA LEU A 122 21.14 -6.19 1.96
C LEU A 122 20.79 -5.94 0.49
N GLY A 123 20.23 -6.92 -0.17
CA GLY A 123 19.60 -6.78 -1.48
C GLY A 123 18.14 -6.33 -1.34
N ILE A 124 17.81 -5.20 -1.97
CA ILE A 124 16.44 -4.65 -1.97
C ILE A 124 15.86 -4.77 -3.38
N ILE A 125 14.79 -5.52 -3.52
CA ILE A 125 14.03 -5.64 -4.78
C ILE A 125 12.80 -4.74 -4.68
N GLY A 126 12.79 -3.64 -5.45
CA GLY A 126 11.80 -2.58 -5.39
C GLY A 126 12.14 -1.48 -4.39
N CYS A 127 12.46 -0.28 -4.88
CA CYS A 127 12.86 0.88 -4.08
C CYS A 127 11.81 2.00 -4.05
N GLY A 128 10.53 1.61 -4.07
CA GLY A 128 9.40 2.52 -3.94
C GLY A 128 9.22 3.06 -2.52
N ASN A 129 7.99 3.32 -2.14
CA ASN A 129 7.66 3.91 -0.84
C ASN A 129 8.18 3.15 0.38
N VAL A 130 8.21 1.83 0.33
CA VAL A 130 8.70 0.97 1.44
C VAL A 130 10.20 0.74 1.31
N GLY A 131 10.66 0.25 0.15
CA GLY A 131 12.07 -0.13 -0.05
C GLY A 131 13.05 1.02 0.20
N SER A 132 12.73 2.24 -0.21
CA SER A 132 13.55 3.43 0.07
C SER A 132 13.68 3.72 1.58
N ARG A 133 12.60 3.51 2.34
CA ARG A 133 12.62 3.67 3.80
C ARG A 133 13.36 2.55 4.51
N VAL A 134 13.28 1.32 4.01
CA VAL A 134 14.08 0.18 4.49
C VAL A 134 15.55 0.47 4.27
N ARG A 135 15.94 0.84 3.02
CA ARG A 135 17.30 1.22 2.66
C ARG A 135 17.87 2.24 3.64
N SER A 136 17.22 3.40 3.76
CA SER A 136 17.74 4.50 4.58
C SER A 136 17.93 4.15 6.06
N ARG A 137 17.08 3.26 6.62
CA ARG A 137 17.20 2.83 8.01
C ARG A 137 18.31 1.81 8.24
N LEU A 138 18.47 0.88 7.29
CA LEU A 138 19.45 -0.20 7.43
C LEU A 138 20.86 0.26 7.07
N GLU A 139 21.01 1.25 6.19
CA GLU A 139 22.28 1.96 5.97
C GLU A 139 22.77 2.64 7.26
N VAL A 140 21.88 3.27 8.05
CA VAL A 140 22.22 3.85 9.36
C VAL A 140 22.66 2.78 10.38
N LEU A 141 22.15 1.56 10.26
CA LEU A 141 22.57 0.42 11.08
C LEU A 141 23.84 -0.28 10.55
N GLY A 142 24.49 0.28 9.53
CA GLY A 142 25.78 -0.19 9.00
C GLY A 142 25.68 -1.30 7.96
N MET A 143 24.49 -1.56 7.38
CA MET A 143 24.37 -2.50 6.27
C MET A 143 24.81 -1.86 4.93
N ASP A 144 25.42 -2.68 4.05
CA ASP A 144 25.68 -2.32 2.65
C ASP A 144 24.41 -2.63 1.81
N CYS A 145 23.65 -1.60 1.44
CA CYS A 145 22.39 -1.76 0.73
C CYS A 145 22.56 -1.63 -0.78
N VAL A 146 22.23 -2.69 -1.52
CA VAL A 146 22.18 -2.70 -3.00
C VAL A 146 20.73 -2.85 -3.44
N VAL A 147 20.38 -2.17 -4.55
CA VAL A 147 18.98 -2.02 -4.97
C VAL A 147 18.78 -2.48 -6.40
N ASN A 148 17.73 -3.25 -6.63
CA ASN A 148 17.23 -3.58 -7.96
C ASN A 148 15.80 -3.07 -8.11
N ASP A 149 15.58 -2.14 -9.04
CA ASP A 149 14.25 -1.62 -9.40
C ASP A 149 14.26 -1.19 -10.88
N PRO A 150 14.10 -2.15 -11.82
CA PRO A 150 14.15 -1.86 -13.25
C PRO A 150 13.18 -0.78 -13.72
N PRO A 151 11.92 -0.71 -13.23
CA PRO A 151 11.01 0.39 -13.56
C PRO A 151 11.55 1.78 -13.19
N GLN A 152 12.12 1.94 -11.99
CA GLN A 152 12.68 3.22 -11.55
C GLN A 152 14.01 3.53 -12.24
N GLN A 153 14.81 2.50 -12.50
CA GLN A 153 16.04 2.64 -13.28
C GLN A 153 15.74 3.17 -14.69
N ALA A 154 14.73 2.64 -15.36
CA ALA A 154 14.31 3.12 -16.68
C ALA A 154 13.80 4.58 -16.67
N GLN A 155 13.31 5.05 -15.52
CA GLN A 155 12.88 6.44 -15.32
C GLN A 155 14.01 7.37 -14.87
N GLY A 156 15.22 6.85 -14.62
CA GLY A 156 16.36 7.64 -14.17
C GLY A 156 16.19 8.25 -12.78
N VAL A 157 15.48 7.56 -11.88
CA VAL A 157 15.23 8.08 -10.51
C VAL A 157 16.52 8.14 -9.69
N HIS A 158 17.39 7.12 -9.82
CA HIS A 158 18.72 7.05 -9.22
C HIS A 158 19.69 6.37 -10.18
N ASP A 159 20.99 6.53 -9.95
CA ASP A 159 22.06 5.96 -10.81
C ASP A 159 22.70 4.70 -10.19
N ASP A 160 22.32 4.30 -8.98
CA ASP A 160 22.97 3.24 -8.18
C ASP A 160 22.20 1.91 -8.15
N TYR A 161 21.36 1.66 -9.15
CA TYR A 161 20.68 0.36 -9.30
C TYR A 161 21.64 -0.71 -9.82
N VAL A 162 21.49 -1.92 -9.29
CA VAL A 162 22.30 -3.10 -9.65
C VAL A 162 21.48 -4.16 -10.38
N GLY A 163 22.15 -5.11 -11.01
CA GLY A 163 21.52 -6.29 -11.60
C GLY A 163 20.98 -7.25 -10.56
N LEU A 164 20.12 -8.18 -11.00
CA LEU A 164 19.53 -9.18 -10.09
C LEU A 164 20.61 -10.11 -9.52
N ASP A 165 21.66 -10.42 -10.29
CA ASP A 165 22.76 -11.28 -9.83
C ASP A 165 23.47 -10.66 -8.61
N ASP A 166 23.67 -9.33 -8.61
CA ASP A 166 24.26 -8.62 -7.46
C ASP A 166 23.37 -8.68 -6.21
N ILE A 167 22.03 -8.74 -6.38
CA ILE A 167 21.08 -8.91 -5.30
C ILE A 167 21.17 -10.33 -4.72
N LEU A 168 21.34 -11.35 -5.57
CA LEU A 168 21.41 -12.75 -5.13
C LEU A 168 22.66 -13.05 -4.32
N ASP A 169 23.71 -12.25 -4.46
CA ASP A 169 24.95 -12.34 -3.66
C ASP A 169 24.82 -11.67 -2.28
N ALA A 170 23.69 -11.08 -1.94
CA ALA A 170 23.48 -10.42 -0.65
C ALA A 170 23.27 -11.43 0.50
N ASP A 171 23.69 -11.05 1.72
CA ASP A 171 23.43 -11.85 2.94
C ASP A 171 21.94 -11.93 3.28
N VAL A 172 21.19 -10.89 2.95
CA VAL A 172 19.74 -10.76 3.17
C VAL A 172 19.08 -10.15 1.95
N ILE A 173 17.92 -10.66 1.57
CA ILE A 173 17.12 -10.09 0.46
C ILE A 173 15.74 -9.69 0.98
N SER A 174 15.29 -8.48 0.62
CA SER A 174 13.98 -7.96 0.99
C SER A 174 13.21 -7.48 -0.25
N PHE A 175 11.96 -7.95 -0.36
CA PHE A 175 11.08 -7.69 -1.51
C PHE A 175 10.04 -6.63 -1.17
N HIS A 176 9.96 -5.58 -2.01
CA HIS A 176 9.02 -4.46 -1.86
C HIS A 176 8.33 -4.11 -3.18
N VAL A 177 8.07 -5.11 -3.99
CA VAL A 177 7.41 -5.00 -5.29
C VAL A 177 5.97 -5.50 -5.22
N PRO A 178 5.05 -4.99 -6.06
CA PRO A 178 3.74 -5.59 -6.25
C PRO A 178 3.89 -6.97 -6.90
N PHE A 179 2.92 -7.85 -6.63
CA PHE A 179 2.85 -9.12 -7.32
C PHE A 179 2.30 -8.90 -8.73
N THR A 180 3.15 -9.11 -9.75
CA THR A 180 2.78 -8.99 -11.16
C THR A 180 3.19 -10.23 -11.93
N ARG A 181 2.33 -10.69 -12.86
CA ARG A 181 2.59 -11.85 -13.73
C ARG A 181 2.94 -11.43 -15.16
N ASP A 182 2.46 -10.27 -15.56
CA ASP A 182 2.54 -9.75 -16.91
C ASP A 182 3.25 -8.39 -16.92
N GLY A 183 3.65 -7.93 -18.13
CA GLY A 183 4.35 -6.67 -18.33
C GLY A 183 5.85 -6.85 -18.57
N ASP A 184 6.56 -5.74 -18.72
CA ASP A 184 7.99 -5.76 -19.04
C ASP A 184 8.87 -6.24 -17.88
N TRP A 185 8.36 -6.17 -16.65
CA TRP A 185 9.08 -6.57 -15.42
C TRP A 185 8.17 -7.40 -14.50
N PRO A 186 7.87 -8.65 -14.87
CA PRO A 186 7.09 -9.53 -14.00
C PRO A 186 7.89 -9.86 -12.72
N THR A 187 7.18 -9.99 -11.60
CA THR A 187 7.77 -10.31 -10.29
C THR A 187 7.60 -11.80 -9.93
N LEU A 188 7.04 -12.58 -10.86
CA LEU A 188 6.97 -14.04 -10.83
C LEU A 188 7.42 -14.61 -12.16
#